data_14b4f171100c7014d78a7356bca6bf33
#
_entry.id   14b4f171100c7014d78a7356bca6bf33
#
_cell.length_a   1.000
_cell.length_b   1.000
_cell.length_c   1.000
_cell.angle_alpha   90.00
_cell.angle_beta   90.00
_cell.angle_gamma   90.00
#
_symmetry.space_group_name_H-M   'P 1'
#
loop_
_entity.id
_entity.type
_entity.pdbx_description
1 polymer ?
#
loop_
_entity_poly.entity_id
_entity_poly.type
_entity_poly.pdbx_seq_one_letter_code
_entity_poly.pdbx_strand_id
1 'polypeptide(L)'
;MIGEVWICSGQSNMEMQVEGWGKVLNYQQEKMEAENYPNIRFLLVEKAISPVPGDRLKATENGWQVCSSKSVADFSAAGYFFGRDLHKYQNVPIGLIDTSWGGTYIETWTSKEALATMPDMQKKLEVLNGLPVTKEEREKKFHSDIEDWKKNIEKIDKGFINGKAVWAATDLEDSSWKTMKVPGLMQEQGLAGFNGIVWFRKTIDIPANWANKELTLNVGVIDDNDFTYFNGVQVGHTEGWMTPRSYKIPKELVKKGKAVIAVRVMDTGGTGGINGSPGSISLQRSQTDDMQLAGNWKYQVSLTMKDIPHMPVNTANEPNVPGFLFNAMLHPLIPYAIKGAIWYQGEANTGRAYQYRELMPLMIKDWRDRWGCDFPFYMVQLANFTAQQTAPVDATWAELREAQTRTLHLANTGMAVTIDIGDAFDIHPKNKQEVGRRLALVARAQTYGEKIPYSGPMYDTYRIEGNKIRIYFKHTNGGLKTKNNEVLKGFTISGVD
;
A
#
# COMPACT_ATOMS: atom_id res chain seq x y z
N MET A 1 15.23 28.22 23.19
CA MET A 1 16.44 27.86 22.45
C MET A 1 16.20 28.28 20.98
N ILE A 2 17.12 28.92 20.35
CA ILE A 2 17.05 29.27 18.93
C ILE A 2 17.88 28.22 18.19
N GLY A 3 17.31 27.62 17.16
CA GLY A 3 17.94 26.54 16.40
C GLY A 3 17.30 26.37 15.04
N GLU A 4 17.71 25.37 14.30
CA GLU A 4 17.16 25.02 12.99
C GLU A 4 16.18 23.86 13.09
N VAL A 5 15.06 23.93 12.36
CA VAL A 5 14.01 22.93 12.41
C VAL A 5 13.91 22.24 11.06
N TRP A 6 13.91 20.92 11.07
CA TRP A 6 13.73 20.08 9.89
C TRP A 6 12.50 19.19 10.00
N ILE A 7 11.75 19.10 8.91
CA ILE A 7 10.65 18.13 8.79
C ILE A 7 11.24 16.78 8.35
N CYS A 8 10.86 15.72 9.03
CA CYS A 8 11.13 14.33 8.69
C CYS A 8 9.80 13.69 8.27
N SER A 9 9.60 13.43 6.98
CA SER A 9 8.32 12.93 6.48
C SER A 9 8.49 11.78 5.48
N GLY A 10 7.42 11.02 5.27
CA GLY A 10 7.42 9.87 4.38
C GLY A 10 6.59 8.70 4.90
N GLN A 11 7.03 7.49 4.58
CA GLN A 11 6.36 6.27 5.02
C GLN A 11 7.18 5.46 6.03
N SER A 12 6.94 4.16 6.13
CA SER A 12 7.49 3.29 7.18
C SER A 12 9.01 3.37 7.36
N ASN A 13 9.78 3.58 6.30
CA ASN A 13 11.24 3.73 6.41
C ASN A 13 11.69 5.07 7.03
N MET A 14 10.85 6.13 6.97
CA MET A 14 11.03 7.33 7.77
C MET A 14 10.49 7.13 9.19
N GLU A 15 9.32 6.52 9.32
CA GLU A 15 8.67 6.25 10.61
C GLU A 15 9.47 5.29 11.50
N MET A 16 10.27 4.39 10.91
CA MET A 16 11.03 3.38 11.64
C MET A 16 11.84 3.98 12.78
N GLN A 17 11.51 3.59 13.99
CA GLN A 17 12.05 4.11 15.24
C GLN A 17 13.43 3.52 15.58
N VAL A 18 14.17 4.17 16.45
CA VAL A 18 15.47 3.64 16.92
C VAL A 18 15.29 2.30 17.64
N GLU A 19 14.31 2.17 18.54
CA GLU A 19 14.05 0.91 19.28
C GLU A 19 12.72 0.24 18.91
N GLY A 20 11.76 0.92 18.34
CA GLY A 20 10.42 0.44 18.07
C GLY A 20 10.31 -0.89 17.32
N TRP A 21 9.31 -1.03 16.47
CA TRP A 21 9.03 -2.27 15.75
C TRP A 21 10.18 -2.75 14.83
N GLY A 22 11.00 -1.84 14.31
CA GLY A 22 12.07 -2.16 13.33
C GLY A 22 13.44 -2.38 13.95
N LYS A 23 13.76 -1.74 15.05
CA LYS A 23 15.04 -1.73 15.77
C LYS A 23 16.26 -1.56 14.86
N VAL A 24 16.93 -0.41 14.93
CA VAL A 24 18.12 -0.17 14.15
C VAL A 24 19.31 -1.00 14.62
N LEU A 25 20.35 -1.08 13.81
CA LEU A 25 21.61 -1.69 14.22
C LEU A 25 22.13 -1.01 15.49
N ASN A 26 22.61 -1.79 16.45
CA ASN A 26 23.19 -1.31 17.72
C ASN A 26 22.28 -0.34 18.51
N TYR A 27 20.96 -0.48 18.43
CA TYR A 27 19.98 0.46 19.01
C TYR A 27 20.23 0.79 20.49
N GLN A 28 20.70 -0.18 21.30
CA GLN A 28 20.99 0.05 22.71
C GLN A 28 22.12 1.08 22.90
N GLN A 29 23.20 0.94 22.14
CA GLN A 29 24.31 1.88 22.16
C GLN A 29 23.87 3.26 21.65
N GLU A 30 23.08 3.31 20.56
CA GLU A 30 22.57 4.56 20.00
C GLU A 30 21.67 5.31 20.97
N LYS A 31 20.87 4.60 21.77
CA LYS A 31 20.05 5.20 22.85
C LYS A 31 20.94 5.80 23.95
N MET A 32 21.96 5.08 24.40
CA MET A 32 22.89 5.62 25.40
C MET A 32 23.61 6.85 24.88
N GLU A 33 24.06 6.84 23.62
CA GLU A 33 24.73 7.97 22.99
C GLU A 33 23.82 9.19 22.85
N ALA A 34 22.50 9.01 22.73
CA ALA A 34 21.54 10.12 22.63
C ALA A 34 21.57 11.10 23.82
N GLU A 35 21.95 10.64 25.00
CA GLU A 35 22.14 11.51 26.19
C GLU A 35 23.17 12.62 25.98
N ASN A 36 24.10 12.45 25.04
CA ASN A 36 25.15 13.42 24.72
C ASN A 36 24.66 14.58 23.85
N TYR A 37 23.39 14.54 23.39
CA TYR A 37 22.83 15.53 22.44
C TYR A 37 21.62 16.29 23.00
N PRO A 38 21.71 16.93 24.20
CA PRO A 38 20.58 17.60 24.81
C PRO A 38 20.12 18.86 24.05
N ASN A 39 20.84 19.29 23.01
CA ASN A 39 20.46 20.38 22.14
C ASN A 39 19.65 19.93 20.89
N ILE A 40 19.38 18.63 20.75
CA ILE A 40 18.42 18.13 19.77
C ILE A 40 17.03 18.07 20.43
N ARG A 41 16.00 18.41 19.69
CA ARG A 41 14.59 18.35 20.12
C ARG A 41 13.79 17.53 19.13
N PHE A 42 12.85 16.75 19.65
CA PHE A 42 11.92 15.91 18.89
C PHE A 42 10.50 16.39 19.06
N LEU A 43 9.77 16.50 17.97
CA LEU A 43 8.32 16.64 17.94
C LEU A 43 7.74 15.51 17.08
N LEU A 44 6.97 14.64 17.67
CA LEU A 44 6.25 13.58 16.97
C LEU A 44 4.81 14.04 16.71
N VAL A 45 4.43 14.13 15.44
CA VAL A 45 3.08 14.48 15.02
C VAL A 45 2.17 13.26 15.22
N GLU A 46 1.02 13.46 15.84
CA GLU A 46 0.01 12.41 15.98
C GLU A 46 -0.58 12.04 14.62
N LYS A 47 -0.70 10.74 14.35
CA LYS A 47 -1.31 10.24 13.12
C LYS A 47 -2.77 10.64 13.05
N ALA A 48 -3.11 11.43 12.04
CA ALA A 48 -4.46 11.93 11.83
C ALA A 48 -4.77 12.06 10.32
N ILE A 49 -6.04 11.94 9.98
CA ILE A 49 -6.55 12.12 8.62
C ILE A 49 -7.65 13.19 8.61
N SER A 50 -7.68 14.02 7.57
CA SER A 50 -8.71 15.04 7.43
C SER A 50 -9.07 15.30 5.96
N PRO A 51 -10.37 15.41 5.61
CA PRO A 51 -10.78 15.80 4.27
C PRO A 51 -10.55 17.29 3.99
N VAL A 52 -10.30 18.10 5.01
CA VAL A 52 -10.06 19.54 4.93
C VAL A 52 -8.79 19.91 5.70
N PRO A 53 -8.11 21.00 5.31
CA PRO A 53 -6.94 21.52 6.03
C PRO A 53 -7.24 21.77 7.52
N GLY A 54 -6.37 21.28 8.40
CA GLY A 54 -6.46 21.51 9.84
C GLY A 54 -5.77 22.79 10.26
N ASP A 55 -6.31 23.49 11.26
CA ASP A 55 -5.73 24.73 11.81
C ASP A 55 -4.78 24.48 12.99
N ARG A 56 -4.82 23.28 13.58
CA ARG A 56 -4.03 22.95 14.76
C ARG A 56 -3.33 21.62 14.59
N LEU A 57 -2.04 21.62 14.89
CA LEU A 57 -1.25 20.40 14.96
C LEU A 57 -1.67 19.58 16.17
N LYS A 58 -1.89 18.29 15.95
CA LYS A 58 -1.93 17.32 17.02
C LYS A 58 -0.54 16.70 17.15
N ALA A 59 0.15 17.00 18.23
CA ALA A 59 1.39 16.34 18.61
C ALA A 59 1.10 15.33 19.72
N THR A 60 1.95 14.32 19.84
CA THR A 60 1.89 13.41 21.00
C THR A 60 1.97 14.18 22.30
N GLU A 61 1.42 13.64 23.39
CA GLU A 61 1.13 14.30 24.68
C GLU A 61 2.29 15.16 25.25
N ASN A 62 3.52 14.84 24.88
CA ASN A 62 4.71 15.52 25.44
C ASN A 62 5.20 16.74 24.60
N GLY A 63 4.57 17.04 23.45
CA GLY A 63 5.03 18.13 22.57
C GLY A 63 6.52 17.99 22.21
N TRP A 64 7.27 19.08 22.28
CA TRP A 64 8.72 19.08 22.06
C TRP A 64 9.48 18.38 23.19
N GLN A 65 10.22 17.31 22.86
CA GLN A 65 11.02 16.52 23.80
C GLN A 65 12.51 16.81 23.61
N VAL A 66 13.25 16.82 24.74
CA VAL A 66 14.71 16.83 24.72
C VAL A 66 15.22 15.46 24.26
N CYS A 67 16.23 15.41 23.39
CA CYS A 67 16.91 14.18 23.03
C CYS A 67 17.49 13.50 24.26
N SER A 68 17.14 12.24 24.46
CA SER A 68 17.59 11.38 25.56
C SER A 68 17.44 9.93 25.13
N SER A 69 17.98 9.00 25.92
CA SER A 69 17.82 7.56 25.69
C SER A 69 16.35 7.13 25.66
N LYS A 70 15.47 7.84 26.37
CA LYS A 70 14.03 7.59 26.39
C LYS A 70 13.34 8.15 25.16
N SER A 71 13.53 9.43 24.85
CA SER A 71 12.79 10.10 23.77
C SER A 71 13.23 9.65 22.38
N VAL A 72 14.50 9.27 22.21
CA VAL A 72 15.01 8.78 20.92
C VAL A 72 14.48 7.39 20.57
N ALA A 73 14.11 6.58 21.56
CA ALA A 73 13.65 5.22 21.36
C ALA A 73 12.47 5.12 20.38
N ASP A 74 11.51 6.03 20.53
CA ASP A 74 10.27 6.06 19.75
C ASP A 74 10.27 7.07 18.62
N PHE A 75 11.41 7.73 18.34
CA PHE A 75 11.54 8.73 17.28
C PHE A 75 12.10 8.13 15.99
N SER A 76 11.79 8.76 14.84
CA SER A 76 12.36 8.42 13.53
C SER A 76 13.87 8.25 13.60
N ALA A 77 14.35 7.04 13.31
CA ALA A 77 15.79 6.76 13.31
C ALA A 77 16.51 7.54 12.21
N ALA A 78 15.94 7.57 10.99
CA ALA A 78 16.52 8.34 9.89
C ALA A 78 16.60 9.83 10.22
N GLY A 79 15.54 10.39 10.82
CA GLY A 79 15.49 11.76 11.31
C GLY A 79 16.52 12.03 12.42
N TYR A 80 16.60 11.16 13.43
CA TYR A 80 17.56 11.31 14.52
C TYR A 80 19.01 11.31 14.03
N PHE A 81 19.41 10.32 13.23
CA PHE A 81 20.79 10.24 12.75
C PHE A 81 21.17 11.41 11.83
N PHE A 82 20.22 11.89 11.03
CA PHE A 82 20.38 13.11 10.24
C PHE A 82 20.61 14.33 11.14
N GLY A 83 19.74 14.54 12.11
CA GLY A 83 19.83 15.71 13.01
C GLY A 83 21.05 15.64 13.93
N ARG A 84 21.43 14.44 14.41
CA ARG A 84 22.65 14.21 15.19
C ARG A 84 23.89 14.62 14.42
N ASP A 85 24.01 14.19 13.17
CA ASP A 85 25.16 14.53 12.34
C ASP A 85 25.21 16.04 12.02
N LEU A 86 24.06 16.66 11.71
CA LEU A 86 24.01 18.11 11.55
C LEU A 86 24.45 18.84 12.82
N HIS A 87 23.93 18.43 13.98
CA HIS A 87 24.30 19.05 15.26
C HIS A 87 25.82 18.95 15.51
N LYS A 88 26.41 17.78 15.27
CA LYS A 88 27.87 17.56 15.44
C LYS A 88 28.72 18.50 14.58
N TYR A 89 28.32 18.75 13.34
CA TYR A 89 29.14 19.51 12.39
C TYR A 89 28.81 20.99 12.35
N GLN A 90 27.54 21.37 12.55
CA GLN A 90 27.13 22.77 12.52
C GLN A 90 27.17 23.45 13.90
N ASN A 91 27.21 22.66 14.96
CA ASN A 91 27.20 23.12 16.37
C ASN A 91 26.02 24.07 16.68
N VAL A 92 24.85 23.82 16.05
CA VAL A 92 23.62 24.55 16.31
C VAL A 92 22.56 23.63 16.93
N PRO A 93 21.63 24.11 17.73
CA PRO A 93 20.49 23.31 18.16
C PRO A 93 19.64 22.87 16.98
N ILE A 94 19.19 21.62 16.99
CA ILE A 94 18.38 21.02 15.92
C ILE A 94 17.03 20.58 16.47
N GLY A 95 15.94 21.05 15.85
CA GLY A 95 14.60 20.55 16.05
C GLY A 95 14.21 19.62 14.90
N LEU A 96 13.66 18.46 15.23
CA LEU A 96 13.19 17.48 14.26
C LEU A 96 11.69 17.26 14.46
N ILE A 97 10.91 17.45 13.42
CA ILE A 97 9.46 17.19 13.42
C ILE A 97 9.23 15.95 12.60
N ASP A 98 8.84 14.84 13.25
CA ASP A 98 8.45 13.62 12.55
C ASP A 98 6.97 13.68 12.22
N THR A 99 6.67 13.70 10.91
CA THR A 99 5.34 13.60 10.33
C THR A 99 5.37 12.52 9.24
N SER A 100 5.37 11.25 9.68
CA SER A 100 5.47 10.08 8.81
C SER A 100 4.38 9.05 9.12
N TRP A 101 4.04 8.21 8.13
CA TRP A 101 3.06 7.15 8.30
C TRP A 101 3.35 5.99 7.33
N GLY A 102 3.57 4.79 7.88
CA GLY A 102 3.89 3.58 7.12
C GLY A 102 2.82 3.19 6.10
N GLY A 103 3.25 2.67 4.94
CA GLY A 103 2.35 2.18 3.89
C GLY A 103 1.63 3.28 3.10
N THR A 104 2.04 4.55 3.22
CA THR A 104 1.32 5.65 2.58
C THR A 104 1.88 6.04 1.22
N TYR A 105 0.96 6.41 0.31
CA TYR A 105 1.26 6.94 -1.01
C TYR A 105 1.63 8.43 -0.95
N ILE A 106 2.42 8.90 -1.90
CA ILE A 106 2.81 10.32 -2.01
C ILE A 106 1.59 11.24 -2.17
N GLU A 107 0.52 10.76 -2.80
CA GLU A 107 -0.70 11.54 -3.06
C GLU A 107 -1.40 12.00 -1.79
N THR A 108 -1.31 11.24 -0.71
CA THR A 108 -1.94 11.66 0.56
C THR A 108 -1.18 12.79 1.26
N TRP A 109 0.11 12.98 0.92
CA TRP A 109 0.99 14.04 1.42
C TRP A 109 1.03 15.29 0.52
N THR A 110 0.28 15.27 -0.58
CA THR A 110 0.15 16.37 -1.55
C THR A 110 -1.23 16.98 -1.41
N SER A 111 -1.36 18.30 -1.49
CA SER A 111 -2.66 18.96 -1.38
C SER A 111 -3.60 18.58 -2.52
N LYS A 112 -4.90 18.65 -2.28
CA LYS A 112 -5.92 18.39 -3.32
C LYS A 112 -5.81 19.37 -4.49
N GLU A 113 -5.49 20.62 -4.20
CA GLU A 113 -5.34 21.69 -5.20
C GLU A 113 -4.16 21.39 -6.14
N ALA A 114 -3.03 20.96 -5.60
CA ALA A 114 -1.90 20.55 -6.41
C ALA A 114 -2.23 19.31 -7.24
N LEU A 115 -2.79 18.26 -6.62
CA LEU A 115 -3.19 17.03 -7.32
C LEU A 115 -4.21 17.28 -8.42
N ALA A 116 -5.11 18.26 -8.29
CA ALA A 116 -6.11 18.62 -9.31
C ALA A 116 -5.48 19.14 -10.62
N THR A 117 -4.21 19.54 -10.60
CA THR A 117 -3.48 19.90 -11.83
C THR A 117 -3.11 18.70 -12.68
N MET A 118 -3.15 17.48 -12.13
CA MET A 118 -2.87 16.24 -12.85
C MET A 118 -4.16 15.64 -13.43
N PRO A 119 -4.25 15.43 -14.76
CA PRO A 119 -5.48 14.95 -15.40
C PRO A 119 -5.97 13.59 -14.86
N ASP A 120 -5.06 12.68 -14.54
CA ASP A 120 -5.39 11.34 -14.03
C ASP A 120 -5.84 11.34 -12.56
N MET A 121 -5.62 12.44 -11.84
CA MET A 121 -6.08 12.62 -10.46
C MET A 121 -7.46 13.26 -10.36
N GLN A 122 -7.91 14.02 -11.36
CA GLN A 122 -9.17 14.78 -11.32
C GLN A 122 -10.37 13.89 -10.96
N LYS A 123 -10.55 12.78 -11.67
CA LYS A 123 -11.67 11.86 -11.40
C LYS A 123 -11.62 11.25 -9.99
N LYS A 124 -10.42 10.98 -9.46
CA LYS A 124 -10.26 10.46 -8.09
C LYS A 124 -10.60 11.52 -7.05
N LEU A 125 -10.32 12.79 -7.34
CA LEU A 125 -10.62 13.90 -6.45
C LEU A 125 -12.09 14.29 -6.44
N GLU A 126 -12.82 14.10 -7.56
CA GLU A 126 -14.27 14.38 -7.64
C GLU A 126 -15.06 13.60 -6.57
N VAL A 127 -14.73 12.33 -6.34
CA VAL A 127 -15.40 11.50 -5.32
C VAL A 127 -15.12 11.94 -3.88
N LEU A 128 -14.11 12.79 -3.68
CA LEU A 128 -13.76 13.35 -2.37
C LEU A 128 -14.48 14.68 -2.09
N ASN A 129 -15.19 15.24 -3.08
CA ASN A 129 -15.92 16.49 -2.90
C ASN A 129 -17.14 16.27 -2.01
N GLY A 130 -17.34 17.17 -1.04
CA GLY A 130 -18.48 17.10 -0.13
C GLY A 130 -18.40 15.97 0.92
N LEU A 131 -17.21 15.37 1.14
CA LEU A 131 -17.05 14.43 2.25
C LEU A 131 -17.29 15.12 3.60
N PRO A 132 -18.00 14.45 4.54
CA PRO A 132 -18.17 14.94 5.89
C PRO A 132 -16.82 15.16 6.59
N VAL A 133 -16.74 16.19 7.44
CA VAL A 133 -15.51 16.55 8.13
C VAL A 133 -15.20 15.58 9.27
N THR A 134 -16.23 15.18 10.04
CA THR A 134 -16.02 14.29 11.19
C THR A 134 -15.83 12.84 10.76
N LYS A 135 -15.08 12.10 11.56
CA LYS A 135 -14.84 10.67 11.33
C LYS A 135 -16.15 9.88 11.38
N GLU A 136 -16.97 10.15 12.38
CA GLU A 136 -18.25 9.48 12.63
C GLU A 136 -19.22 9.63 11.45
N GLU A 137 -19.31 10.82 10.88
CA GLU A 137 -20.15 11.07 9.71
C GLU A 137 -19.62 10.35 8.46
N ARG A 138 -18.28 10.28 8.28
CA ARG A 138 -17.67 9.51 7.18
C ARG A 138 -17.90 8.01 7.33
N GLU A 139 -17.82 7.47 8.55
CA GLU A 139 -18.16 6.06 8.82
C GLU A 139 -19.62 5.78 8.47
N LYS A 140 -20.53 6.64 8.93
CA LYS A 140 -21.97 6.52 8.62
C LYS A 140 -22.24 6.59 7.11
N LYS A 141 -21.60 7.55 6.43
CA LYS A 141 -21.70 7.67 4.96
C LYS A 141 -21.16 6.40 4.28
N PHE A 142 -20.02 5.90 4.67
CA PHE A 142 -19.43 4.68 4.10
C PHE A 142 -20.39 3.48 4.23
N HIS A 143 -20.99 3.27 5.41
CA HIS A 143 -21.96 2.19 5.60
C HIS A 143 -23.19 2.35 4.70
N SER A 144 -23.70 3.56 4.55
CA SER A 144 -24.81 3.84 3.62
C SER A 144 -24.40 3.56 2.16
N ASP A 145 -23.25 4.07 1.75
CA ASP A 145 -22.73 3.91 0.38
C ASP A 145 -22.49 2.42 0.04
N ILE A 146 -21.97 1.62 0.98
CA ILE A 146 -21.78 0.17 0.82
C ILE A 146 -23.13 -0.55 0.63
N GLU A 147 -24.15 -0.22 1.43
CA GLU A 147 -25.46 -0.83 1.29
C GLU A 147 -26.09 -0.48 -0.08
N ASP A 148 -25.96 0.75 -0.52
CA ASP A 148 -26.45 1.16 -1.83
C ASP A 148 -25.65 0.54 -2.98
N TRP A 149 -24.34 0.37 -2.83
CA TRP A 149 -23.49 -0.33 -3.76
C TRP A 149 -23.90 -1.81 -3.89
N LYS A 150 -24.12 -2.52 -2.76
CA LYS A 150 -24.64 -3.90 -2.76
C LYS A 150 -25.96 -4.02 -3.50
N LYS A 151 -26.93 -3.14 -3.20
CA LYS A 151 -28.23 -3.11 -3.90
C LYS A 151 -28.08 -2.83 -5.40
N ASN A 152 -27.15 -1.96 -5.79
CA ASN A 152 -26.91 -1.66 -7.20
C ASN A 152 -26.28 -2.85 -7.94
N ILE A 153 -25.37 -3.60 -7.30
CA ILE A 153 -24.84 -4.85 -7.86
C ILE A 153 -25.97 -5.87 -8.06
N GLU A 154 -26.86 -6.05 -7.08
CA GLU A 154 -27.98 -6.99 -7.23
C GLU A 154 -28.90 -6.62 -8.40
N LYS A 155 -29.12 -5.32 -8.69
CA LYS A 155 -29.93 -4.88 -9.83
C LYS A 155 -29.34 -5.21 -11.19
N ILE A 156 -28.00 -5.26 -11.30
CA ILE A 156 -27.31 -5.54 -12.56
C ILE A 156 -26.84 -7.00 -12.66
N ASP A 157 -26.83 -7.74 -11.55
CA ASP A 157 -26.49 -9.15 -11.50
C ASP A 157 -27.58 -9.99 -12.18
N LYS A 158 -27.21 -10.69 -13.26
CA LYS A 158 -28.12 -11.53 -14.05
C LYS A 158 -28.79 -12.65 -13.25
N GLY A 159 -28.21 -13.01 -12.10
CA GLY A 159 -28.78 -13.98 -11.17
C GLY A 159 -29.97 -13.48 -10.37
N PHE A 160 -30.26 -12.18 -10.43
CA PHE A 160 -31.40 -11.55 -9.74
C PHE A 160 -32.40 -10.97 -10.72
N ILE A 161 -33.67 -11.10 -10.41
CA ILE A 161 -34.78 -10.38 -11.06
C ILE A 161 -35.69 -9.86 -9.96
N ASN A 162 -35.89 -8.54 -9.92
CA ASN A 162 -36.71 -7.86 -8.91
C ASN A 162 -36.32 -8.27 -7.46
N GLY A 163 -35.04 -8.35 -7.15
CA GLY A 163 -34.53 -8.73 -5.83
C GLY A 163 -34.64 -10.22 -5.48
N LYS A 164 -35.12 -11.06 -6.41
CA LYS A 164 -35.17 -12.52 -6.23
C LYS A 164 -33.98 -13.18 -6.91
N ALA A 165 -33.29 -14.06 -6.21
CA ALA A 165 -32.17 -14.86 -6.71
C ALA A 165 -32.66 -15.97 -7.67
N VAL A 166 -33.02 -15.59 -8.90
CA VAL A 166 -33.62 -16.52 -9.88
C VAL A 166 -32.63 -17.62 -10.31
N TRP A 167 -31.33 -17.37 -10.25
CA TRP A 167 -30.34 -18.41 -10.52
C TRP A 167 -30.16 -19.40 -9.37
N ALA A 168 -30.75 -19.18 -8.22
CA ALA A 168 -30.85 -20.12 -7.12
C ALA A 168 -32.14 -20.96 -7.15
N ALA A 169 -33.10 -20.65 -8.02
CA ALA A 169 -34.41 -21.30 -8.08
C ALA A 169 -34.32 -22.77 -8.49
N THR A 170 -35.19 -23.60 -7.95
CA THR A 170 -35.19 -25.04 -8.18
C THR A 170 -35.64 -25.45 -9.58
N ASP A 171 -36.43 -24.60 -10.23
CA ASP A 171 -37.02 -24.77 -11.57
C ASP A 171 -36.21 -24.07 -12.68
N LEU A 172 -35.05 -23.49 -12.35
CA LEU A 172 -34.19 -22.88 -13.35
C LEU A 172 -33.66 -23.96 -14.33
N GLU A 173 -33.88 -23.71 -15.64
CA GLU A 173 -33.25 -24.51 -16.70
C GLU A 173 -31.78 -24.08 -16.83
N ASP A 174 -30.88 -24.96 -16.39
CA ASP A 174 -29.42 -24.70 -16.36
C ASP A 174 -28.62 -25.62 -17.29
N SER A 175 -29.29 -26.27 -18.27
CA SER A 175 -28.63 -27.19 -19.22
C SER A 175 -27.55 -26.51 -20.05
N SER A 176 -27.72 -25.22 -20.36
CA SER A 176 -26.76 -24.42 -21.10
C SER A 176 -25.56 -23.93 -20.27
N TRP A 177 -25.59 -24.10 -18.95
CA TRP A 177 -24.50 -23.69 -18.09
C TRP A 177 -23.27 -24.55 -18.29
N LYS A 178 -22.09 -23.94 -18.21
CA LYS A 178 -20.80 -24.64 -18.26
C LYS A 178 -20.58 -25.43 -16.96
N THR A 179 -19.60 -26.33 -17.00
CA THR A 179 -19.23 -27.14 -15.85
C THR A 179 -17.81 -26.86 -15.39
N MET A 180 -17.61 -26.84 -14.08
CA MET A 180 -16.32 -26.64 -13.42
C MET A 180 -16.19 -27.61 -12.24
N LYS A 181 -14.97 -28.07 -11.95
CA LYS A 181 -14.68 -28.88 -10.77
C LYS A 181 -14.64 -28.01 -9.52
N VAL A 182 -15.34 -28.45 -8.48
CA VAL A 182 -15.33 -27.86 -7.14
C VAL A 182 -14.87 -28.95 -6.15
N PRO A 183 -13.87 -28.67 -5.27
CA PRO A 183 -13.13 -27.43 -5.16
C PRO A 183 -12.15 -27.21 -6.31
N GLY A 184 -11.84 -25.92 -6.59
CA GLY A 184 -10.84 -25.56 -7.57
C GLY A 184 -10.87 -24.07 -7.95
N LEU A 185 -9.75 -23.60 -8.48
CA LEU A 185 -9.61 -22.23 -8.95
C LEU A 185 -10.32 -22.00 -10.29
N MET A 186 -11.10 -20.93 -10.39
CA MET A 186 -11.81 -20.56 -11.63
C MET A 186 -10.84 -20.26 -12.78
N GLN A 187 -9.74 -19.61 -12.48
CA GLN A 187 -8.73 -19.18 -13.47
C GLN A 187 -8.05 -20.36 -14.15
N GLU A 188 -7.91 -21.50 -13.48
CA GLU A 188 -7.33 -22.72 -14.03
C GLU A 188 -8.33 -23.54 -14.85
N GLN A 189 -9.62 -23.19 -14.82
CA GLN A 189 -10.72 -23.95 -15.40
C GLN A 189 -11.52 -23.17 -16.44
N GLY A 190 -10.84 -22.29 -17.20
CA GLY A 190 -11.42 -21.59 -18.35
C GLY A 190 -11.84 -20.15 -18.08
N LEU A 191 -11.54 -19.59 -16.90
CA LEU A 191 -11.75 -18.19 -16.56
C LEU A 191 -10.41 -17.48 -16.26
N ALA A 192 -9.39 -17.71 -17.09
CA ALA A 192 -8.07 -17.11 -16.90
C ALA A 192 -8.15 -15.57 -16.78
N GLY A 193 -7.54 -15.01 -15.72
CA GLY A 193 -7.54 -13.57 -15.45
C GLY A 193 -8.92 -12.97 -15.16
N PHE A 194 -9.93 -13.80 -14.88
CA PHE A 194 -11.27 -13.32 -14.58
C PHE A 194 -11.37 -12.89 -13.12
N ASN A 195 -11.99 -11.74 -12.90
CA ASN A 195 -12.55 -11.27 -11.63
C ASN A 195 -13.97 -10.77 -11.88
N GLY A 196 -14.88 -10.98 -10.91
CA GLY A 196 -16.28 -10.64 -11.06
C GLY A 196 -17.21 -11.55 -10.28
N ILE A 197 -18.44 -11.73 -10.77
CA ILE A 197 -19.45 -12.54 -10.12
C ILE A 197 -19.76 -13.79 -10.94
N VAL A 198 -19.60 -14.95 -10.29
CA VAL A 198 -19.90 -16.28 -10.85
C VAL A 198 -20.88 -16.99 -9.94
N TRP A 199 -21.91 -17.57 -10.55
CA TRP A 199 -22.85 -18.44 -9.86
C TRP A 199 -22.50 -19.89 -10.13
N PHE A 200 -22.42 -20.67 -9.07
CA PHE A 200 -22.28 -22.12 -9.11
C PHE A 200 -23.57 -22.79 -8.69
N ARG A 201 -23.89 -23.92 -9.32
CA ARG A 201 -25.10 -24.71 -9.01
C ARG A 201 -24.79 -26.18 -8.95
N LYS A 202 -25.44 -26.87 -8.00
CA LYS A 202 -25.44 -28.34 -7.92
C LYS A 202 -26.80 -28.83 -7.53
N THR A 203 -27.33 -29.74 -8.35
CA THR A 203 -28.53 -30.49 -8.02
C THR A 203 -28.11 -31.77 -7.29
N ILE A 204 -28.80 -32.09 -6.21
CA ILE A 204 -28.58 -33.26 -5.36
C ILE A 204 -29.91 -33.98 -5.09
N ASP A 205 -29.86 -35.22 -4.64
CA ASP A 205 -31.04 -35.96 -4.19
C ASP A 205 -30.99 -36.16 -2.66
N ILE A 206 -31.95 -35.59 -1.95
CA ILE A 206 -32.06 -35.66 -0.51
C ILE A 206 -32.71 -37.03 -0.14
N PRO A 207 -32.02 -37.86 0.65
CA PRO A 207 -32.57 -39.13 1.11
C PRO A 207 -33.82 -38.96 1.98
N ALA A 208 -34.71 -39.92 1.97
CA ALA A 208 -35.97 -39.87 2.73
C ALA A 208 -35.74 -39.72 4.25
N ASN A 209 -34.70 -40.32 4.79
CA ASN A 209 -34.32 -40.24 6.20
C ASN A 209 -33.68 -38.89 6.60
N TRP A 210 -33.37 -38.02 5.65
CA TRP A 210 -32.87 -36.65 5.89
C TRP A 210 -34.02 -35.62 5.83
N ALA A 211 -35.14 -35.96 5.23
CA ALA A 211 -36.28 -35.04 5.10
C ALA A 211 -36.72 -34.50 6.47
N ASN A 212 -37.01 -33.19 6.53
CA ASN A 212 -37.40 -32.48 7.74
C ASN A 212 -36.37 -32.53 8.89
N LYS A 213 -35.08 -32.72 8.56
CA LYS A 213 -33.96 -32.61 9.50
C LYS A 213 -33.13 -31.39 9.18
N GLU A 214 -32.57 -30.75 10.21
CA GLU A 214 -31.56 -29.70 10.01
C GLU A 214 -30.30 -30.33 9.42
N LEU A 215 -29.71 -29.67 8.43
CA LEU A 215 -28.47 -30.09 7.81
C LEU A 215 -27.41 -28.96 7.95
N THR A 216 -26.14 -29.35 7.78
CA THR A 216 -25.03 -28.40 7.67
C THR A 216 -24.42 -28.49 6.28
N LEU A 217 -24.38 -27.38 5.55
CA LEU A 217 -23.75 -27.30 4.24
C LEU A 217 -22.35 -26.68 4.41
N ASN A 218 -21.32 -27.43 4.05
CA ASN A 218 -19.95 -26.97 4.00
C ASN A 218 -19.57 -26.75 2.52
N VAL A 219 -19.09 -25.56 2.18
CA VAL A 219 -18.68 -25.20 0.81
C VAL A 219 -17.21 -24.74 0.74
N GLY A 220 -16.39 -25.20 1.69
CA GLY A 220 -14.95 -24.95 1.71
C GLY A 220 -14.60 -23.50 2.03
N VAL A 221 -13.58 -23.00 1.38
CA VAL A 221 -13.13 -21.60 1.44
C VAL A 221 -13.46 -20.94 0.11
N ILE A 222 -14.07 -19.79 0.13
CA ILE A 222 -14.45 -19.05 -1.08
C ILE A 222 -13.70 -17.73 -1.14
N ASP A 223 -13.10 -17.45 -2.26
CA ASP A 223 -12.35 -16.22 -2.53
C ASP A 223 -13.18 -15.32 -3.47
N ASP A 224 -13.64 -14.10 -3.06
CA ASP A 224 -13.53 -13.46 -1.74
C ASP A 224 -14.78 -13.64 -0.89
N ASN A 225 -15.96 -13.44 -1.47
CA ASN A 225 -17.26 -13.38 -0.77
C ASN A 225 -18.27 -14.30 -1.42
N ASP A 226 -19.21 -14.83 -0.62
CA ASP A 226 -20.30 -15.63 -1.16
C ASP A 226 -21.68 -15.25 -0.60
N PHE A 227 -22.70 -15.60 -1.39
CA PHE A 227 -24.05 -15.82 -0.94
C PHE A 227 -24.44 -17.25 -1.33
N THR A 228 -24.80 -18.05 -0.35
CA THR A 228 -25.14 -19.45 -0.54
C THR A 228 -26.64 -19.69 -0.32
N TYR A 229 -27.23 -20.41 -1.25
CA TYR A 229 -28.67 -20.68 -1.30
C TYR A 229 -28.92 -22.20 -1.27
N PHE A 230 -30.01 -22.58 -0.63
CA PHE A 230 -30.58 -23.91 -0.69
C PHE A 230 -32.05 -23.83 -1.12
N ASN A 231 -32.40 -24.48 -2.23
CA ASN A 231 -33.73 -24.44 -2.84
C ASN A 231 -34.29 -23.00 -3.02
N GLY A 232 -33.43 -22.07 -3.48
CA GLY A 232 -33.81 -20.67 -3.73
C GLY A 232 -33.81 -19.77 -2.49
N VAL A 233 -33.64 -20.34 -1.30
CA VAL A 233 -33.59 -19.58 -0.04
C VAL A 233 -32.15 -19.38 0.37
N GLN A 234 -31.74 -18.14 0.68
CA GLN A 234 -30.40 -17.85 1.19
C GLN A 234 -30.21 -18.48 2.58
N VAL A 235 -29.17 -19.28 2.72
CA VAL A 235 -28.81 -19.98 3.96
C VAL A 235 -27.50 -19.49 4.57
N GLY A 236 -26.71 -18.74 3.80
CA GLY A 236 -25.45 -18.21 4.29
C GLY A 236 -24.90 -17.07 3.45
N HIS A 237 -23.99 -16.32 4.08
CA HIS A 237 -23.16 -15.29 3.50
C HIS A 237 -21.87 -15.16 4.35
N THR A 238 -20.74 -15.07 3.71
CA THR A 238 -19.45 -14.84 4.39
C THR A 238 -18.55 -13.97 3.53
N GLU A 239 -17.89 -13.03 4.15
CA GLU A 239 -16.87 -12.18 3.53
C GLU A 239 -15.47 -12.67 3.93
N GLY A 240 -14.51 -12.52 3.00
CA GLY A 240 -13.11 -12.83 3.22
C GLY A 240 -12.66 -14.19 2.67
N TRP A 241 -11.52 -14.19 2.05
CA TRP A 241 -10.96 -15.23 1.19
C TRP A 241 -10.42 -16.47 1.93
N MET A 242 -10.17 -16.39 3.25
CA MET A 242 -9.63 -17.49 4.05
C MET A 242 -10.65 -18.12 5.00
N THR A 243 -11.84 -17.59 5.12
CA THR A 243 -12.84 -18.06 6.08
C THR A 243 -13.55 -19.30 5.55
N PRO A 244 -13.57 -20.43 6.26
CA PRO A 244 -14.36 -21.60 5.88
C PRO A 244 -15.87 -21.30 5.94
N ARG A 245 -16.62 -21.81 4.96
CA ARG A 245 -18.08 -21.66 4.85
C ARG A 245 -18.77 -22.90 5.38
N SER A 246 -19.56 -22.72 6.43
CA SER A 246 -20.38 -23.76 7.03
C SER A 246 -21.73 -23.18 7.43
N TYR A 247 -22.80 -23.56 6.73
CA TYR A 247 -24.12 -22.96 6.85
C TYR A 247 -25.16 -23.95 7.31
N LYS A 248 -26.01 -23.53 8.24
CA LYS A 248 -27.15 -24.32 8.69
C LYS A 248 -28.29 -24.23 7.69
N ILE A 249 -28.83 -25.37 7.28
CA ILE A 249 -30.04 -25.44 6.46
C ILE A 249 -31.22 -25.80 7.37
N PRO A 250 -32.18 -24.89 7.53
CA PRO A 250 -33.39 -25.13 8.31
C PRO A 250 -34.16 -26.36 7.81
N LYS A 251 -34.67 -27.17 8.74
CA LYS A 251 -35.38 -28.42 8.44
C LYS A 251 -36.55 -28.24 7.46
N GLU A 252 -37.19 -27.06 7.45
CA GLU A 252 -38.32 -26.71 6.60
C GLU A 252 -37.95 -26.67 5.10
N LEU A 253 -36.69 -26.42 4.79
CA LEU A 253 -36.16 -26.41 3.42
C LEU A 253 -35.76 -27.79 2.93
N VAL A 254 -35.59 -28.76 3.84
CA VAL A 254 -35.07 -30.10 3.53
C VAL A 254 -36.25 -31.02 3.20
N LYS A 255 -36.47 -31.26 1.91
CA LYS A 255 -37.50 -32.15 1.39
C LYS A 255 -36.85 -33.37 0.72
N LYS A 256 -37.51 -34.56 0.78
CA LYS A 256 -37.07 -35.73 0.04
C LYS A 256 -37.04 -35.47 -1.46
N GLY A 257 -36.02 -35.96 -2.15
CA GLY A 257 -35.85 -35.83 -3.60
C GLY A 257 -34.97 -34.66 -4.01
N LYS A 258 -35.15 -34.13 -5.20
CA LYS A 258 -34.27 -33.14 -5.78
C LYS A 258 -34.21 -31.86 -4.94
N ALA A 259 -32.99 -31.40 -4.68
CA ALA A 259 -32.70 -30.12 -4.08
C ALA A 259 -31.56 -29.42 -4.86
N VAL A 260 -31.52 -28.10 -4.79
CA VAL A 260 -30.56 -27.28 -5.48
C VAL A 260 -29.73 -26.48 -4.46
N ILE A 261 -28.44 -26.58 -4.56
CA ILE A 261 -27.46 -25.70 -3.91
C ILE A 261 -26.99 -24.70 -4.95
N ALA A 262 -27.08 -23.41 -4.66
CA ALA A 262 -26.48 -22.37 -5.49
C ALA A 262 -25.54 -21.51 -4.64
N VAL A 263 -24.38 -21.18 -5.20
CA VAL A 263 -23.35 -20.34 -4.55
C VAL A 263 -23.00 -19.22 -5.51
N ARG A 264 -23.29 -18.00 -5.10
CA ARG A 264 -22.88 -16.79 -5.80
C ARG A 264 -21.51 -16.36 -5.23
N VAL A 265 -20.49 -16.45 -6.02
CA VAL A 265 -19.12 -16.07 -5.65
C VAL A 265 -18.81 -14.71 -6.25
N MET A 266 -18.29 -13.79 -5.45
CA MET A 266 -17.73 -12.53 -5.89
C MET A 266 -16.23 -12.54 -5.64
N ASP A 267 -15.46 -12.50 -6.72
CA ASP A 267 -14.00 -12.43 -6.77
C ASP A 267 -13.61 -11.01 -7.18
N THR A 268 -12.89 -10.30 -6.32
CA THR A 268 -12.49 -8.90 -6.54
C THR A 268 -11.06 -8.75 -7.05
N GLY A 269 -10.27 -9.83 -7.05
CA GLY A 269 -8.90 -9.82 -7.54
C GLY A 269 -8.09 -11.06 -7.18
N GLY A 270 -7.06 -11.34 -7.97
CA GLY A 270 -6.19 -12.48 -7.73
C GLY A 270 -6.74 -13.79 -8.28
N THR A 271 -6.81 -14.80 -7.44
CA THR A 271 -7.36 -16.13 -7.78
C THR A 271 -8.67 -16.36 -7.04
N GLY A 272 -9.73 -16.71 -7.76
CA GLY A 272 -11.07 -16.91 -7.20
C GLY A 272 -11.60 -18.32 -7.32
N GLY A 273 -12.69 -18.62 -6.62
CA GLY A 273 -13.41 -19.87 -6.71
C GLY A 273 -13.80 -20.46 -5.37
N ILE A 274 -14.34 -21.70 -5.44
CA ILE A 274 -14.67 -22.50 -4.26
C ILE A 274 -13.51 -23.46 -4.02
N ASN A 275 -12.72 -23.19 -2.97
CA ASN A 275 -11.44 -23.83 -2.71
C ASN A 275 -11.50 -24.76 -1.49
N GLY A 276 -10.45 -25.58 -1.32
CA GLY A 276 -10.32 -26.50 -0.20
C GLY A 276 -10.02 -27.93 -0.64
N SER A 277 -10.08 -28.87 0.30
CA SER A 277 -10.01 -30.29 0.00
C SER A 277 -11.38 -30.82 -0.48
N PRO A 278 -11.43 -31.93 -1.24
CA PRO A 278 -12.70 -32.51 -1.62
C PRO A 278 -13.62 -32.80 -0.43
N GLY A 279 -13.07 -33.24 0.71
CA GLY A 279 -13.84 -33.51 1.93
C GLY A 279 -14.42 -32.28 2.63
N SER A 280 -13.96 -31.06 2.27
CA SER A 280 -14.50 -29.81 2.82
C SER A 280 -15.79 -29.35 2.12
N ILE A 281 -16.21 -30.02 1.06
CA ILE A 281 -17.42 -29.73 0.27
C ILE A 281 -18.46 -30.81 0.52
N SER A 282 -19.35 -30.62 1.48
CA SER A 282 -20.26 -31.66 1.94
C SER A 282 -21.58 -31.10 2.46
N LEU A 283 -22.63 -31.92 2.39
CA LEU A 283 -23.89 -31.73 3.11
C LEU A 283 -23.96 -32.75 4.23
N GLN A 284 -24.15 -32.32 5.47
CA GLN A 284 -24.06 -33.17 6.65
C GLN A 284 -25.34 -33.15 7.47
N ARG A 285 -25.79 -34.31 7.87
CA ARG A 285 -26.82 -34.51 8.91
C ARG A 285 -26.19 -34.71 10.30
N SER A 286 -25.02 -35.33 10.33
CA SER A 286 -24.16 -35.51 11.53
C SER A 286 -22.71 -35.69 11.09
N GLN A 287 -21.78 -35.82 12.05
CA GLN A 287 -20.36 -36.05 11.75
C GLN A 287 -20.07 -37.37 10.99
N THR A 288 -20.96 -38.34 11.08
CA THR A 288 -20.82 -39.68 10.44
C THR A 288 -21.84 -39.92 9.32
N ASP A 289 -22.69 -38.94 9.01
CA ASP A 289 -23.74 -39.06 7.99
C ASP A 289 -23.71 -37.82 7.10
N ASP A 290 -22.91 -37.91 6.06
CA ASP A 290 -22.64 -36.83 5.12
C ASP A 290 -22.78 -37.28 3.66
N MET A 291 -23.04 -36.28 2.80
CA MET A 291 -23.05 -36.41 1.35
C MET A 291 -21.91 -35.54 0.80
N GLN A 292 -20.98 -36.17 0.10
CA GLN A 292 -19.90 -35.48 -0.57
C GLN A 292 -20.43 -34.70 -1.78
N LEU A 293 -20.08 -33.41 -1.87
CA LEU A 293 -20.54 -32.51 -2.93
C LEU A 293 -19.43 -32.11 -3.90
N ALA A 294 -18.19 -32.51 -3.63
CA ALA A 294 -17.07 -32.28 -4.54
C ALA A 294 -17.32 -32.87 -5.94
N GLY A 295 -16.63 -32.35 -6.94
CA GLY A 295 -16.76 -32.78 -8.32
C GLY A 295 -17.36 -31.68 -9.22
N ASN A 296 -18.08 -32.09 -10.27
CA ASN A 296 -18.59 -31.14 -11.25
C ASN A 296 -19.79 -30.33 -10.71
N TRP A 297 -19.67 -29.02 -10.80
CA TRP A 297 -20.78 -28.10 -10.58
C TRP A 297 -21.03 -27.32 -11.86
N LYS A 298 -22.25 -26.96 -12.13
CA LYS A 298 -22.59 -25.99 -13.18
C LYS A 298 -22.22 -24.61 -12.75
N TYR A 299 -21.77 -23.76 -13.70
CA TYR A 299 -21.46 -22.37 -13.42
C TYR A 299 -21.88 -21.45 -14.57
N GLN A 300 -22.15 -20.20 -14.21
CA GLN A 300 -22.45 -19.11 -15.15
C GLN A 300 -21.86 -17.80 -14.62
N VAL A 301 -21.17 -17.07 -15.51
CA VAL A 301 -20.70 -15.72 -15.22
C VAL A 301 -21.88 -14.76 -15.26
N SER A 302 -22.02 -13.98 -14.22
CA SER A 302 -23.04 -12.93 -14.14
C SER A 302 -22.49 -11.56 -14.54
N LEU A 303 -21.43 -11.10 -13.88
CA LEU A 303 -20.78 -9.81 -14.09
C LEU A 303 -19.26 -9.96 -14.13
N THR A 304 -18.59 -9.13 -14.92
CA THR A 304 -17.14 -8.92 -14.82
C THR A 304 -16.85 -7.73 -13.93
N MET A 305 -15.61 -7.61 -13.42
CA MET A 305 -15.22 -6.43 -12.62
C MET A 305 -15.42 -5.09 -13.37
N LYS A 306 -15.40 -5.10 -14.70
CA LYS A 306 -15.65 -3.90 -15.51
C LYS A 306 -17.11 -3.44 -15.44
N ASP A 307 -18.04 -4.36 -15.18
CA ASP A 307 -19.47 -4.09 -15.08
C ASP A 307 -19.88 -3.66 -13.66
N ILE A 308 -19.02 -3.93 -12.67
CA ILE A 308 -19.30 -3.65 -11.25
C ILE A 308 -18.87 -2.20 -10.94
N PRO A 309 -19.77 -1.37 -10.38
CA PRO A 309 -19.39 -0.05 -9.89
C PRO A 309 -18.25 -0.12 -8.88
N HIS A 310 -17.36 0.88 -8.88
CA HIS A 310 -16.29 0.93 -7.90
C HIS A 310 -16.84 0.85 -6.48
N MET A 311 -16.23 -0.03 -5.67
CA MET A 311 -16.58 -0.15 -4.26
C MET A 311 -16.29 1.17 -3.53
N PRO A 312 -17.20 1.66 -2.69
CA PRO A 312 -16.95 2.83 -1.85
C PRO A 312 -15.71 2.66 -0.98
N VAL A 313 -14.93 3.72 -0.85
CA VAL A 313 -13.72 3.73 -0.01
C VAL A 313 -14.07 4.21 1.39
N ASN A 314 -13.60 3.50 2.42
CA ASN A 314 -13.75 3.94 3.81
C ASN A 314 -12.82 5.11 4.12
N THR A 315 -13.26 6.33 3.82
CA THR A 315 -12.47 7.55 4.04
C THR A 315 -12.34 7.94 5.53
N ALA A 316 -13.00 7.22 6.43
CA ALA A 316 -12.94 7.51 7.87
C ALA A 316 -11.65 7.00 8.52
N ASN A 317 -11.08 5.90 8.00
CA ASN A 317 -9.92 5.23 8.57
C ASN A 317 -8.77 5.00 7.57
N GLU A 318 -8.94 5.38 6.30
CA GLU A 318 -7.96 5.14 5.23
C GLU A 318 -6.98 6.32 5.11
N PRO A 319 -5.70 6.14 5.45
CA PRO A 319 -4.71 7.21 5.35
C PRO A 319 -4.33 7.53 3.90
N ASN A 320 -4.57 6.61 2.96
CA ASN A 320 -4.15 6.75 1.56
C ASN A 320 -5.14 7.54 0.69
N VAL A 321 -6.07 8.25 1.30
CA VAL A 321 -6.95 9.17 0.57
C VAL A 321 -6.14 10.42 0.16
N PRO A 322 -6.18 10.82 -1.14
CA PRO A 322 -5.43 11.97 -1.63
C PRO A 322 -5.65 13.24 -0.79
N GLY A 323 -4.56 13.85 -0.34
CA GLY A 323 -4.55 15.09 0.44
C GLY A 323 -4.88 14.95 1.94
N PHE A 324 -5.24 13.77 2.44
CA PHE A 324 -5.72 13.65 3.83
C PHE A 324 -4.63 13.82 4.88
N LEU A 325 -3.44 13.26 4.66
CA LEU A 325 -2.32 13.44 5.58
C LEU A 325 -1.72 14.84 5.43
N PHE A 326 -1.68 15.37 4.21
CA PHE A 326 -1.33 16.78 4.01
C PHE A 326 -2.22 17.68 4.89
N ASN A 327 -3.53 17.52 4.81
CA ASN A 327 -4.48 18.35 5.55
C ASN A 327 -4.34 18.23 7.07
N ALA A 328 -4.12 17.02 7.58
CA ALA A 328 -4.13 16.77 9.03
C ALA A 328 -2.76 16.92 9.69
N MET A 329 -1.68 16.56 8.99
CA MET A 329 -0.36 16.39 9.59
C MET A 329 0.69 17.39 9.09
N LEU A 330 0.52 17.95 7.87
CA LEU A 330 1.43 18.92 7.28
C LEU A 330 0.89 20.35 7.30
N HIS A 331 -0.34 20.56 6.85
CA HIS A 331 -0.93 21.88 6.77
C HIS A 331 -0.84 22.65 8.10
N PRO A 332 -1.10 22.05 9.26
CA PRO A 332 -0.95 22.73 10.55
C PRO A 332 0.49 23.16 10.89
N LEU A 333 1.50 22.62 10.20
CA LEU A 333 2.90 22.98 10.37
C LEU A 333 3.32 24.20 9.54
N ILE A 334 2.55 24.56 8.51
CA ILE A 334 2.94 25.61 7.55
C ILE A 334 3.32 26.94 8.21
N PRO A 335 2.66 27.43 9.28
CA PRO A 335 3.09 28.65 9.96
C PRO A 335 4.44 28.54 10.67
N TYR A 336 4.97 27.31 10.87
CA TYR A 336 6.22 27.12 11.58
C TYR A 336 7.42 27.33 10.66
N ALA A 337 8.40 28.11 11.09
CA ALA A 337 9.61 28.34 10.33
C ALA A 337 10.48 27.07 10.29
N ILE A 338 10.78 26.57 9.10
CA ILE A 338 11.62 25.39 8.90
C ILE A 338 12.88 25.74 8.10
N LYS A 339 13.95 24.98 8.33
CA LYS A 339 15.17 25.03 7.53
C LYS A 339 15.03 24.22 6.25
N GLY A 340 14.37 23.08 6.33
CA GLY A 340 14.17 22.17 5.21
C GLY A 340 13.40 20.92 5.59
N ALA A 341 13.29 19.98 4.64
CA ALA A 341 12.63 18.70 4.84
C ALA A 341 13.52 17.54 4.36
N ILE A 342 13.43 16.41 5.05
CA ILE A 342 13.94 15.12 4.59
C ILE A 342 12.77 14.18 4.34
N TRP A 343 12.85 13.40 3.25
CA TRP A 343 11.78 12.55 2.75
C TRP A 343 12.23 11.13 2.48
N TYR A 344 11.56 10.14 3.07
CA TYR A 344 11.82 8.73 2.80
C TYR A 344 10.52 8.00 2.52
N GLN A 345 10.21 7.84 1.24
CA GLN A 345 8.96 7.23 0.74
C GLN A 345 9.20 6.77 -0.70
N GLY A 346 8.35 5.87 -1.18
CA GLY A 346 8.36 5.41 -2.57
C GLY A 346 7.88 3.98 -2.69
N GLU A 347 8.07 3.16 -1.67
CA GLU A 347 7.75 1.74 -1.66
C GLU A 347 6.28 1.48 -2.03
N ALA A 348 5.37 2.26 -1.48
CA ALA A 348 3.94 2.15 -1.78
C ALA A 348 3.58 2.54 -3.23
N ASN A 349 4.42 3.36 -3.90
CA ASN A 349 4.19 3.84 -5.25
C ASN A 349 4.93 3.03 -6.34
N THR A 350 5.64 1.96 -6.02
CA THR A 350 6.50 1.21 -6.98
C THR A 350 5.74 0.70 -8.21
N GLY A 351 4.49 0.29 -8.08
CA GLY A 351 3.64 -0.09 -9.22
C GLY A 351 3.21 1.08 -10.13
N ARG A 352 3.56 2.33 -9.79
CA ARG A 352 3.18 3.55 -10.51
C ARG A 352 4.36 4.52 -10.64
N ALA A 353 5.56 3.99 -10.87
CA ALA A 353 6.79 4.76 -10.94
C ALA A 353 6.76 5.87 -12.00
N TYR A 354 6.11 5.62 -13.14
CA TYR A 354 5.96 6.63 -14.19
C TYR A 354 5.17 7.85 -13.69
N GLN A 355 4.05 7.65 -12.99
CA GLN A 355 3.28 8.73 -12.37
C GLN A 355 4.08 9.44 -11.27
N TYR A 356 4.90 8.72 -10.54
CA TYR A 356 5.73 9.27 -9.47
C TYR A 356 6.76 10.30 -9.96
N ARG A 357 7.19 10.22 -11.23
CA ARG A 357 8.07 11.22 -11.87
C ARG A 357 7.47 12.63 -11.88
N GLU A 358 6.13 12.71 -11.88
CA GLU A 358 5.38 13.97 -11.83
C GLU A 358 4.92 14.31 -10.41
N LEU A 359 4.46 13.31 -9.65
CA LEU A 359 3.93 13.49 -8.30
C LEU A 359 4.98 14.03 -7.32
N MET A 360 6.21 13.54 -7.36
CA MET A 360 7.23 13.97 -6.41
C MET A 360 7.66 15.43 -6.62
N PRO A 361 7.98 15.88 -7.84
CA PRO A 361 8.19 17.31 -8.11
C PRO A 361 6.99 18.17 -7.73
N LEU A 362 5.78 17.72 -8.02
CA LEU A 362 4.54 18.43 -7.70
C LEU A 362 4.39 18.63 -6.19
N MET A 363 4.58 17.56 -5.39
CA MET A 363 4.50 17.62 -3.93
C MET A 363 5.53 18.60 -3.35
N ILE A 364 6.78 18.54 -3.80
CA ILE A 364 7.84 19.45 -3.34
C ILE A 364 7.46 20.91 -3.63
N LYS A 365 6.97 21.17 -4.85
CA LYS A 365 6.53 22.49 -5.25
C LYS A 365 5.34 22.96 -4.39
N ASP A 366 4.32 22.10 -4.19
CA ASP A 366 3.14 22.40 -3.37
C ASP A 366 3.54 22.79 -1.93
N TRP A 367 4.46 22.06 -1.31
CA TRP A 367 4.94 22.39 0.03
C TRP A 367 5.66 23.73 0.05
N ARG A 368 6.58 23.97 -0.89
CA ARG A 368 7.34 25.22 -0.99
C ARG A 368 6.44 26.44 -1.22
N ASP A 369 5.49 26.32 -2.15
CA ASP A 369 4.52 27.39 -2.45
C ASP A 369 3.73 27.78 -1.19
N ARG A 370 3.33 26.80 -0.37
CA ARG A 370 2.56 27.03 0.85
C ARG A 370 3.39 27.58 2.02
N TRP A 371 4.65 27.21 2.10
CA TRP A 371 5.59 27.82 3.05
C TRP A 371 6.11 29.18 2.57
N GLY A 372 5.89 29.54 1.32
CA GLY A 372 6.39 30.79 0.71
C GLY A 372 7.91 30.85 0.60
N CYS A 373 8.61 29.70 0.55
CA CYS A 373 10.07 29.67 0.41
C CYS A 373 10.56 28.36 -0.22
N ASP A 374 11.63 28.46 -1.01
CA ASP A 374 12.32 27.33 -1.66
C ASP A 374 13.26 26.61 -0.69
N PHE A 375 12.73 26.08 0.41
CA PHE A 375 13.54 25.35 1.39
C PHE A 375 14.20 24.10 0.79
N PRO A 376 15.38 23.67 1.30
CA PRO A 376 16.03 22.43 0.91
C PRO A 376 15.14 21.21 1.15
N PHE A 377 15.03 20.35 0.12
CA PHE A 377 14.27 19.11 0.19
C PHE A 377 15.20 17.92 -0.15
N TYR A 378 15.52 17.10 0.82
CA TYR A 378 16.43 15.98 0.65
C TYR A 378 15.70 14.66 0.76
N MET A 379 15.89 13.80 -0.24
CA MET A 379 15.19 12.54 -0.36
C MET A 379 16.13 11.34 -0.18
N VAL A 380 15.58 10.23 0.27
CA VAL A 380 16.24 8.93 0.26
C VAL A 380 15.79 8.17 -0.98
N GLN A 381 16.75 7.73 -1.79
CA GLN A 381 16.46 6.78 -2.87
C GLN A 381 16.21 5.41 -2.26
N LEU A 382 15.22 4.67 -2.76
CA LEU A 382 14.87 3.34 -2.25
C LEU A 382 16.08 2.41 -2.20
N ALA A 383 16.27 1.76 -1.07
CA ALA A 383 17.28 0.72 -0.86
C ALA A 383 17.01 -0.50 -1.76
N ASN A 384 17.99 -1.37 -1.91
CA ASN A 384 17.76 -2.66 -2.57
C ASN A 384 16.78 -3.50 -1.74
N PHE A 385 15.87 -4.17 -2.44
CA PHE A 385 14.87 -5.07 -1.90
C PHE A 385 14.56 -6.16 -2.94
N THR A 386 14.16 -7.35 -2.50
CA THR A 386 14.02 -8.59 -3.28
C THR A 386 15.36 -9.15 -3.78
N ALA A 387 15.32 -10.36 -4.33
CA ALA A 387 16.51 -11.03 -4.84
C ALA A 387 17.12 -10.31 -6.05
N GLN A 388 18.44 -10.26 -6.11
CA GLN A 388 19.15 -9.71 -7.25
C GLN A 388 18.86 -10.52 -8.52
N GLN A 389 18.48 -9.84 -9.59
CA GLN A 389 18.27 -10.47 -10.89
C GLN A 389 19.60 -10.65 -11.62
N THR A 390 19.73 -11.74 -12.35
CA THR A 390 20.94 -12.08 -13.13
C THR A 390 20.91 -11.52 -14.54
N ALA A 391 19.75 -11.10 -15.03
CA ALA A 391 19.51 -10.49 -16.32
C ALA A 391 18.63 -9.25 -16.17
N PRO A 392 18.63 -8.32 -17.12
CA PRO A 392 17.69 -7.21 -17.14
C PRO A 392 16.26 -7.71 -17.20
N VAL A 393 15.41 -7.17 -16.32
CA VAL A 393 13.97 -7.44 -16.26
C VAL A 393 13.24 -6.13 -15.99
N ASP A 394 11.95 -6.09 -16.30
CA ASP A 394 11.08 -5.01 -15.86
C ASP A 394 11.02 -5.03 -14.33
N ALA A 395 11.47 -3.95 -13.71
CA ALA A 395 11.64 -3.86 -12.27
C ALA A 395 11.08 -2.55 -11.73
N THR A 396 9.84 -2.61 -11.24
CA THR A 396 9.11 -1.45 -10.70
C THR A 396 9.90 -0.68 -9.63
N TRP A 397 10.74 -1.41 -8.87
CA TRP A 397 11.62 -0.83 -7.85
C TRP A 397 12.74 0.02 -8.45
N ALA A 398 13.33 -0.45 -9.55
CA ALA A 398 14.37 0.28 -10.29
C ALA A 398 13.78 1.51 -11.00
N GLU A 399 12.57 1.37 -11.57
CA GLU A 399 11.84 2.47 -12.20
C GLU A 399 11.52 3.58 -11.20
N LEU A 400 11.14 3.20 -9.96
CA LEU A 400 10.88 4.20 -8.93
C LEU A 400 12.16 4.92 -8.49
N ARG A 401 13.29 4.21 -8.35
CA ARG A 401 14.59 4.86 -8.08
C ARG A 401 14.98 5.86 -9.17
N GLU A 402 14.67 5.54 -10.42
CA GLU A 402 14.88 6.46 -11.54
C GLU A 402 13.97 7.69 -11.41
N ALA A 403 12.67 7.50 -11.06
CA ALA A 403 11.76 8.61 -10.83
C ALA A 403 12.25 9.54 -9.71
N GLN A 404 12.76 8.98 -8.61
CA GLN A 404 13.39 9.75 -7.53
C GLN A 404 14.62 10.52 -8.04
N THR A 405 15.49 9.89 -8.84
CA THR A 405 16.67 10.55 -9.41
C THR A 405 16.29 11.71 -10.33
N ARG A 406 15.24 11.56 -11.14
CA ARG A 406 14.73 12.63 -12.00
C ARG A 406 14.30 13.87 -11.22
N THR A 407 13.83 13.71 -10.00
CA THR A 407 13.41 14.85 -9.16
C THR A 407 14.59 15.82 -8.85
N LEU A 408 15.83 15.39 -8.98
CA LEU A 408 17.01 16.23 -8.79
C LEU A 408 17.16 17.38 -9.82
N HIS A 409 16.30 17.45 -10.84
CA HIS A 409 16.22 18.62 -11.72
C HIS A 409 15.65 19.86 -11.01
N LEU A 410 14.93 19.68 -9.91
CA LEU A 410 14.46 20.79 -9.10
C LEU A 410 15.61 21.41 -8.29
N ALA A 411 15.65 22.74 -8.24
CA ALA A 411 16.59 23.45 -7.38
C ALA A 411 16.40 23.08 -5.90
N ASN A 412 17.46 23.19 -5.12
CA ASN A 412 17.47 22.90 -3.68
C ASN A 412 16.95 21.51 -3.33
N THR A 413 17.20 20.51 -4.20
CA THR A 413 16.94 19.10 -3.92
C THR A 413 18.25 18.31 -3.86
N GLY A 414 18.27 17.24 -3.08
CA GLY A 414 19.40 16.35 -2.99
C GLY A 414 18.96 14.94 -2.59
N MET A 415 19.82 13.96 -2.77
CA MET A 415 19.45 12.56 -2.61
C MET A 415 20.53 11.74 -1.88
N ALA A 416 20.10 11.03 -0.85
CA ALA A 416 20.89 9.97 -0.22
C ALA A 416 20.59 8.66 -0.95
N VAL A 417 21.56 8.13 -1.68
CA VAL A 417 21.46 6.83 -2.35
C VAL A 417 21.69 5.72 -1.32
N THR A 418 20.81 4.72 -1.28
CA THR A 418 20.84 3.66 -0.27
C THR A 418 20.78 2.24 -0.85
N ILE A 419 21.04 2.10 -2.14
CA ILE A 419 20.97 0.83 -2.88
C ILE A 419 21.94 -0.25 -2.34
N ASP A 420 22.97 0.15 -1.62
CA ASP A 420 24.03 -0.70 -1.07
C ASP A 420 23.82 -1.11 0.39
N ILE A 421 22.79 -0.62 1.05
CA ILE A 421 22.53 -0.82 2.48
C ILE A 421 21.15 -1.39 2.80
N GLY A 422 20.42 -1.87 1.77
CA GLY A 422 19.15 -2.57 1.93
C GLY A 422 19.33 -4.04 2.29
N ASP A 423 18.21 -4.75 2.32
CA ASP A 423 18.11 -6.17 2.56
C ASP A 423 17.13 -6.79 1.55
N ALA A 424 17.52 -7.92 0.95
CA ALA A 424 16.68 -8.60 -0.03
C ALA A 424 15.37 -9.18 0.56
N PHE A 425 15.36 -9.42 1.87
CA PHE A 425 14.25 -10.08 2.58
C PHE A 425 13.53 -9.16 3.56
N ASP A 426 14.05 -7.94 3.78
CA ASP A 426 13.43 -6.94 4.66
C ASP A 426 13.37 -5.59 3.95
N ILE A 427 12.15 -5.14 3.69
CA ILE A 427 11.87 -3.82 3.07
C ILE A 427 12.30 -2.66 4.00
N HIS A 428 12.57 -2.93 5.28
CA HIS A 428 12.96 -1.98 6.31
C HIS A 428 14.41 -2.18 6.76
N PRO A 429 15.41 -1.76 5.95
CA PRO A 429 16.79 -1.98 6.29
C PRO A 429 17.18 -1.28 7.61
N LYS A 430 17.88 -2.02 8.47
CA LYS A 430 18.17 -1.60 9.86
C LYS A 430 19.32 -0.57 9.96
N ASN A 431 20.08 -0.36 8.89
CA ASN A 431 21.20 0.60 8.87
C ASN A 431 20.70 2.04 8.64
N LYS A 432 19.87 2.57 9.54
CA LYS A 432 19.39 3.96 9.49
C LYS A 432 20.47 4.98 9.84
N GLN A 433 21.53 4.56 10.52
CA GLN A 433 22.72 5.37 10.77
C GLN A 433 23.29 5.91 9.47
N GLU A 434 23.50 5.02 8.50
CA GLU A 434 24.06 5.41 7.21
C GLU A 434 23.10 6.24 6.36
N VAL A 435 21.79 5.98 6.46
CA VAL A 435 20.75 6.81 5.83
C VAL A 435 20.82 8.26 6.34
N GLY A 436 20.79 8.44 7.65
CA GLY A 436 20.88 9.77 8.27
C GLY A 436 22.20 10.47 7.96
N ARG A 437 23.33 9.75 8.02
CA ARG A 437 24.65 10.28 7.67
C ARG A 437 24.71 10.79 6.22
N ARG A 438 24.17 10.01 5.25
CA ARG A 438 24.16 10.43 3.83
C ARG A 438 23.27 11.64 3.59
N LEU A 439 22.10 11.71 4.21
CA LEU A 439 21.25 12.89 4.18
C LEU A 439 21.96 14.11 4.77
N ALA A 440 22.67 13.95 5.91
CA ALA A 440 23.41 15.02 6.53
C ALA A 440 24.59 15.51 5.64
N LEU A 441 25.29 14.62 4.95
CA LEU A 441 26.33 15.01 3.98
C LEU A 441 25.75 15.88 2.86
N VAL A 442 24.56 15.53 2.33
CA VAL A 442 23.89 16.36 1.31
C VAL A 442 23.56 17.72 1.87
N ALA A 443 22.99 17.79 3.09
CA ALA A 443 22.64 19.08 3.73
C ALA A 443 23.90 19.93 3.99
N ARG A 444 24.97 19.33 4.53
CA ARG A 444 26.25 20.01 4.80
C ARG A 444 26.83 20.64 3.53
N ALA A 445 26.83 19.90 2.44
CA ALA A 445 27.34 20.40 1.18
C ALA A 445 26.45 21.47 0.54
N GLN A 446 25.12 21.20 0.46
CA GLN A 446 24.23 22.05 -0.31
C GLN A 446 23.59 23.20 0.49
N THR A 447 23.20 22.96 1.76
CA THR A 447 22.61 24.00 2.61
C THR A 447 23.68 24.83 3.31
N TYR A 448 24.76 24.18 3.78
CA TYR A 448 25.78 24.86 4.59
C TYR A 448 27.06 25.18 3.80
N GLY A 449 27.13 24.78 2.53
CA GLY A 449 28.24 25.16 1.63
C GLY A 449 29.57 24.48 1.91
N GLU A 450 29.60 23.39 2.69
CA GLU A 450 30.81 22.64 2.96
C GLU A 450 31.37 22.00 1.69
N LYS A 451 32.67 22.04 1.49
CA LYS A 451 33.36 21.46 0.34
C LYS A 451 33.71 20.00 0.60
N ILE A 452 32.70 19.14 0.70
CA ILE A 452 32.82 17.71 0.99
C ILE A 452 32.14 16.87 -0.09
N PRO A 453 32.61 15.63 -0.32
CA PRO A 453 31.89 14.64 -1.11
C PRO A 453 30.58 14.28 -0.41
N TYR A 454 29.46 14.49 -1.08
CA TYR A 454 28.13 14.21 -0.54
C TYR A 454 27.32 13.23 -1.38
N SER A 455 27.82 12.83 -2.54
CA SER A 455 27.20 11.89 -3.44
C SER A 455 28.24 10.94 -4.03
N GLY A 456 27.86 9.75 -4.34
CA GLY A 456 28.61 8.84 -5.21
C GLY A 456 28.47 9.23 -6.69
N PRO A 457 29.12 8.48 -7.60
CA PRO A 457 29.04 8.74 -9.03
C PRO A 457 27.61 8.69 -9.53
N MET A 458 27.16 9.72 -10.24
CA MET A 458 25.88 9.81 -10.90
C MET A 458 26.06 9.89 -12.41
N TYR A 459 25.27 9.12 -13.15
CA TYR A 459 25.26 9.21 -14.62
C TYR A 459 25.03 10.65 -15.08
N ASP A 460 25.85 11.09 -16.04
CA ASP A 460 25.72 12.39 -16.66
C ASP A 460 25.32 12.27 -18.14
N THR A 461 26.19 11.66 -18.95
CA THR A 461 25.98 11.50 -20.41
C THR A 461 26.80 10.33 -20.94
N TYR A 462 26.63 9.99 -22.21
CA TYR A 462 27.47 9.03 -22.90
C TYR A 462 27.88 9.53 -24.28
N ARG A 463 28.93 8.91 -24.85
CA ARG A 463 29.36 9.08 -26.24
C ARG A 463 29.62 7.73 -26.88
N ILE A 464 29.27 7.59 -28.12
CA ILE A 464 29.65 6.43 -28.94
C ILE A 464 31.00 6.74 -29.62
N GLU A 465 31.98 5.89 -29.36
CA GLU A 465 33.36 5.99 -29.85
C GLU A 465 33.71 4.72 -30.65
N GLY A 466 33.33 4.68 -31.93
CA GLY A 466 33.49 3.48 -32.78
C GLY A 466 32.67 2.29 -32.24
N ASN A 467 33.32 1.25 -31.76
CA ASN A 467 32.70 0.05 -31.17
C ASN A 467 32.58 0.11 -29.64
N LYS A 468 32.71 1.27 -29.05
CA LYS A 468 32.67 1.48 -27.59
C LYS A 468 31.66 2.54 -27.22
N ILE A 469 31.09 2.44 -26.03
CA ILE A 469 30.28 3.47 -25.39
C ILE A 469 31.07 3.99 -24.20
N ARG A 470 31.37 5.29 -24.19
CA ARG A 470 31.98 5.96 -23.05
C ARG A 470 30.91 6.63 -22.25
N ILE A 471 30.81 6.27 -20.96
CA ILE A 471 29.83 6.83 -20.02
C ILE A 471 30.56 7.83 -19.12
N TYR A 472 29.93 8.99 -18.92
CA TYR A 472 30.43 10.06 -18.06
C TYR A 472 29.58 10.14 -16.79
N PHE A 473 30.24 10.45 -15.68
CA PHE A 473 29.60 10.55 -14.37
C PHE A 473 29.95 11.88 -13.70
N LYS A 474 28.98 12.47 -13.01
CA LYS A 474 29.19 13.53 -12.01
C LYS A 474 29.61 12.94 -10.67
N HIS A 475 30.13 13.76 -9.77
CA HIS A 475 30.52 13.38 -8.41
C HIS A 475 31.56 12.25 -8.34
N THR A 476 32.52 12.22 -9.25
CA THR A 476 33.57 11.18 -9.30
C THR A 476 34.65 11.36 -8.24
N ASN A 477 34.74 12.55 -7.60
CA ASN A 477 35.65 12.84 -6.49
C ASN A 477 37.10 12.36 -6.69
N GLY A 478 37.63 12.56 -7.88
CA GLY A 478 38.99 12.23 -8.23
C GLY A 478 39.18 10.92 -9.00
N GLY A 479 38.11 10.22 -9.37
CA GLY A 479 38.15 9.06 -10.24
C GLY A 479 37.10 7.99 -9.91
N LEU A 480 37.05 6.97 -10.74
CA LEU A 480 36.19 5.81 -10.58
C LEU A 480 36.99 4.55 -10.42
N LYS A 481 36.57 3.68 -9.54
CA LYS A 481 37.08 2.30 -9.41
C LYS A 481 35.94 1.35 -9.07
N THR A 482 36.11 0.10 -9.46
CA THR A 482 35.19 -0.95 -9.04
C THR A 482 35.44 -1.33 -7.57
N LYS A 483 34.38 -1.74 -6.86
CA LYS A 483 34.51 -2.26 -5.49
C LYS A 483 35.47 -3.47 -5.49
N ASN A 484 36.40 -3.49 -4.58
CA ASN A 484 37.42 -4.55 -4.45
C ASN A 484 38.27 -4.82 -5.71
N ASN A 485 38.36 -3.86 -6.64
CA ASN A 485 38.98 -4.02 -7.95
C ASN A 485 38.41 -5.18 -8.79
N GLU A 486 37.14 -5.52 -8.57
CA GLU A 486 36.45 -6.54 -9.37
C GLU A 486 36.15 -6.05 -10.80
N VAL A 487 35.81 -6.98 -11.67
CA VAL A 487 35.30 -6.64 -13.02
C VAL A 487 34.07 -5.75 -12.92
N LEU A 488 33.99 -4.73 -13.77
CA LEU A 488 32.84 -3.84 -13.85
C LEU A 488 31.57 -4.63 -14.17
N LYS A 489 30.55 -4.47 -13.33
CA LYS A 489 29.22 -5.11 -13.46
C LYS A 489 28.13 -4.06 -13.50
N GLY A 490 26.89 -4.47 -13.82
CA GLY A 490 25.72 -3.60 -13.78
C GLY A 490 25.45 -2.79 -15.05
N PHE A 491 26.14 -3.14 -16.16
CA PHE A 491 25.87 -2.58 -17.48
C PHE A 491 25.52 -3.68 -18.47
N THR A 492 24.57 -3.40 -19.34
CA THR A 492 24.23 -4.20 -20.51
C THR A 492 24.20 -3.31 -21.73
N ILE A 493 24.52 -3.86 -22.89
CA ILE A 493 24.43 -3.19 -24.18
C ILE A 493 23.48 -4.04 -25.02
N SER A 494 22.49 -3.38 -25.63
CA SER A 494 21.60 -4.00 -26.62
C SER A 494 21.64 -3.23 -27.96
N GLY A 495 21.26 -3.89 -29.03
CA GLY A 495 20.97 -3.25 -30.28
C GLY A 495 19.62 -2.51 -30.25
N VAL A 496 19.09 -2.21 -31.46
CA VAL A 496 17.75 -1.58 -31.61
C VAL A 496 16.61 -2.59 -31.64
N ASP A 497 16.91 -3.85 -31.52
CA ASP A 497 16.04 -5.03 -31.54
C ASP A 497 15.73 -5.60 -30.17
#